data_2099565cb646bd5da8e4543db40bcc9e
#
_entry.id   2099565cb646bd5da8e4543db40bcc9e
#
_cell.length_a   1.000
_cell.length_b   1.000
_cell.length_c   1.000
_cell.angle_alpha   90.00
_cell.angle_beta   90.00
_cell.angle_gamma   90.00
#
_symmetry.space_group_name_H-M   'P 1'
#
loop_
_entity.id
_entity.type
_entity.pdbx_description
1 polymer ?
#
loop_
_entity_poly.entity_id
_entity_poly.type
_entity_poly.pdbx_seq_one_letter_code
_entity_poly.pdbx_strand_id
1 'polypeptide(L)'
;MSGPPPRSWDALQTAAGLPRLDARALLEHVSARPREWLVAHGDEPADALVAERFDALAARRRDGEPLAYLTGYREFFGRRFAVDRRVLVPRPETEGLVEAALERLPLQQSAASTPVSSTAGDIEAPLRVLDLGTGSGVMAITLALTRPDLRLSATDASTQALVCAQANAARLSAPPIDWFQGDWWAALPPGTPRFAMVVSNPPYLADDDPHLADPALRHEPQGALACGPQGLEAIEQIAAQALAHLLPGGWLLLEHGCEQGLAVRHRLVQAGLSEVLTLADLQGLDRISLGRHP
;
A
#
# COMPACT_ATOMS: atom_id res chain seq x y z
N MET A 1 46.42 -18.46 -14.06
CA MET A 1 45.31 -19.35 -13.65
C MET A 1 44.04 -18.72 -14.22
N SER A 2 43.46 -19.30 -15.26
CA SER A 2 42.20 -18.84 -15.84
C SER A 2 41.07 -19.09 -14.82
N GLY A 3 40.34 -18.08 -14.48
CA GLY A 3 39.13 -18.21 -13.65
C GLY A 3 38.10 -19.16 -14.30
N PRO A 4 37.05 -19.59 -13.57
CA PRO A 4 36.00 -20.39 -14.13
C PRO A 4 35.39 -19.69 -15.36
N PRO A 5 34.92 -20.44 -16.36
CA PRO A 5 34.29 -19.84 -17.53
C PRO A 5 33.09 -18.99 -17.13
N PRO A 6 32.82 -17.89 -17.84
CA PRO A 6 31.66 -17.05 -17.54
C PRO A 6 30.35 -17.85 -17.72
N ARG A 7 29.43 -17.72 -16.77
CA ARG A 7 28.11 -18.35 -16.82
C ARG A 7 27.20 -17.59 -17.78
N SER A 8 26.36 -18.30 -18.54
CA SER A 8 25.34 -17.70 -19.37
C SER A 8 24.17 -17.16 -18.53
N TRP A 9 23.32 -16.31 -19.09
CA TRP A 9 22.13 -15.77 -18.43
C TRP A 9 21.19 -16.91 -18.00
N ASP A 10 20.98 -17.92 -18.85
CA ASP A 10 20.16 -19.09 -18.51
C ASP A 10 20.77 -19.94 -17.41
N ALA A 11 22.11 -20.10 -17.42
CA ALA A 11 22.81 -20.81 -16.36
C ALA A 11 22.68 -20.09 -15.00
N LEU A 12 22.77 -18.77 -14.97
CA LEU A 12 22.52 -17.98 -13.77
C LEU A 12 21.10 -18.20 -13.24
N GLN A 13 20.10 -18.07 -14.11
CA GLN A 13 18.68 -18.24 -13.74
C GLN A 13 18.41 -19.64 -13.19
N THR A 14 18.96 -20.69 -13.85
CA THR A 14 18.74 -22.08 -13.46
C THR A 14 19.43 -22.43 -12.14
N ALA A 15 20.65 -21.93 -11.95
CA ALA A 15 21.43 -22.18 -10.74
C ALA A 15 20.98 -21.39 -9.51
N ALA A 16 20.06 -20.42 -9.67
CA ALA A 16 19.64 -19.53 -8.59
C ALA A 16 18.98 -20.25 -7.40
N GLY A 17 18.38 -21.43 -7.60
CA GLY A 17 17.60 -22.13 -6.57
C GLY A 17 16.36 -21.33 -6.12
N LEU A 18 15.76 -20.56 -7.02
CA LEU A 18 14.61 -19.69 -6.81
C LEU A 18 13.49 -20.05 -7.80
N PRO A 19 12.22 -19.66 -7.50
CA PRO A 19 11.18 -19.66 -8.50
C PRO A 19 11.63 -18.89 -9.75
N ARG A 20 11.29 -19.41 -10.93
CA ARG A 20 11.76 -18.85 -12.21
C ARG A 20 11.44 -17.37 -12.38
N LEU A 21 10.29 -16.91 -11.87
CA LEU A 21 9.87 -15.50 -11.93
C LEU A 21 10.76 -14.63 -11.07
N ASP A 22 11.09 -15.07 -9.85
CA ASP A 22 11.95 -14.32 -8.93
C ASP A 22 13.37 -14.19 -9.48
N ALA A 23 13.95 -15.32 -9.94
CA ALA A 23 15.29 -15.32 -10.54
C ALA A 23 15.36 -14.38 -11.75
N ARG A 24 14.33 -14.39 -12.60
CA ARG A 24 14.24 -13.49 -13.76
C ARG A 24 14.16 -12.03 -13.34
N ALA A 25 13.28 -11.69 -12.40
CA ALA A 25 13.14 -10.32 -11.93
C ALA A 25 14.44 -9.77 -11.34
N LEU A 26 15.20 -10.62 -10.62
CA LEU A 26 16.53 -10.26 -10.14
C LEU A 26 17.53 -10.04 -11.26
N LEU A 27 17.52 -10.90 -12.32
CA LEU A 27 18.38 -10.71 -13.49
C LEU A 27 18.06 -9.41 -14.23
N GLU A 28 16.79 -9.12 -14.46
CA GLU A 28 16.34 -7.85 -15.06
C GLU A 28 16.84 -6.65 -14.25
N HIS A 29 16.73 -6.75 -12.92
CA HIS A 29 17.16 -5.69 -12.00
C HIS A 29 18.68 -5.45 -12.06
N VAL A 30 19.49 -6.49 -11.94
CA VAL A 30 20.97 -6.34 -11.87
C VAL A 30 21.59 -6.01 -13.22
N SER A 31 20.99 -6.49 -14.33
CA SER A 31 21.50 -6.28 -15.68
C SER A 31 20.98 -5.00 -16.32
N ALA A 32 19.90 -4.41 -15.78
CA ALA A 32 19.11 -3.35 -16.41
C ALA A 32 18.67 -3.73 -17.86
N ARG A 33 18.50 -5.04 -18.14
CA ARG A 33 18.02 -5.55 -19.43
C ARG A 33 16.57 -6.00 -19.29
N PRO A 34 15.70 -5.73 -20.27
CA PRO A 34 14.33 -6.19 -20.24
C PRO A 34 14.24 -7.70 -20.47
N ARG A 35 13.14 -8.29 -20.06
CA ARG A 35 12.84 -9.72 -20.17
C ARG A 35 13.10 -10.28 -21.56
N GLU A 36 12.64 -9.60 -22.59
CA GLU A 36 12.73 -10.03 -23.99
C GLU A 36 14.19 -10.16 -24.43
N TRP A 37 15.03 -9.24 -23.96
CA TRP A 37 16.46 -9.29 -24.23
C TRP A 37 17.11 -10.50 -23.56
N LEU A 38 16.83 -10.74 -22.27
CA LEU A 38 17.38 -11.89 -21.52
C LEU A 38 16.95 -13.23 -22.15
N VAL A 39 15.73 -13.30 -22.68
CA VAL A 39 15.25 -14.52 -23.39
C VAL A 39 15.97 -14.71 -24.72
N ALA A 40 16.24 -13.64 -25.45
CA ALA A 40 16.89 -13.72 -26.76
C ALA A 40 18.40 -14.03 -26.67
N HIS A 41 19.05 -13.72 -25.53
CA HIS A 41 20.50 -13.83 -25.34
C HIS A 41 20.84 -14.79 -24.18
N GLY A 42 19.92 -15.72 -23.85
CA GLY A 42 20.04 -16.60 -22.67
C GLY A 42 21.29 -17.46 -22.65
N ASP A 43 21.79 -17.88 -23.81
CA ASP A 43 23.00 -18.67 -24.00
C ASP A 43 24.30 -17.86 -23.99
N GLU A 44 24.21 -16.53 -24.10
CA GLU A 44 25.39 -15.66 -24.07
C GLU A 44 25.96 -15.52 -22.65
N PRO A 45 27.27 -15.30 -22.52
CA PRO A 45 27.91 -15.13 -21.23
C PRO A 45 27.49 -13.82 -20.57
N ALA A 46 27.12 -13.90 -19.30
CA ALA A 46 26.84 -12.74 -18.46
C ALA A 46 28.15 -12.07 -18.01
N ASP A 47 28.10 -10.74 -17.83
CA ASP A 47 29.19 -10.01 -17.20
C ASP A 47 29.46 -10.54 -15.78
N ALA A 48 30.73 -10.69 -15.42
CA ALA A 48 31.14 -11.28 -14.14
C ALA A 48 30.59 -10.48 -12.93
N LEU A 49 30.61 -9.14 -13.00
CA LEU A 49 30.10 -8.29 -11.92
C LEU A 49 28.57 -8.40 -11.79
N VAL A 50 27.87 -8.52 -12.92
CA VAL A 50 26.42 -8.74 -12.92
C VAL A 50 26.08 -10.11 -12.32
N ALA A 51 26.85 -11.16 -12.67
CA ALA A 51 26.69 -12.49 -12.11
C ALA A 51 26.91 -12.52 -10.59
N GLU A 52 27.93 -11.83 -10.09
CA GLU A 52 28.20 -11.69 -8.65
C GLU A 52 27.07 -10.97 -7.91
N ARG A 53 26.59 -9.84 -8.45
CA ARG A 53 25.45 -9.12 -7.89
C ARG A 53 24.19 -9.95 -7.86
N PHE A 54 23.93 -10.70 -8.93
CA PHE A 54 22.80 -11.61 -9.01
C PHE A 54 22.89 -12.70 -7.92
N ASP A 55 24.04 -13.34 -7.77
CA ASP A 55 24.24 -14.39 -6.76
C ASP A 55 24.01 -13.85 -5.33
N ALA A 56 24.48 -12.65 -5.06
CA ALA A 56 24.26 -11.99 -3.77
C ALA A 56 22.76 -11.74 -3.49
N LEU A 57 22.01 -11.22 -4.47
CA LEU A 57 20.58 -11.02 -4.33
C LEU A 57 19.79 -12.33 -4.27
N ALA A 58 20.20 -13.34 -5.08
CA ALA A 58 19.60 -14.66 -5.06
C ALA A 58 19.78 -15.35 -3.68
N ALA A 59 20.93 -15.18 -3.04
CA ALA A 59 21.17 -15.68 -1.69
C ALA A 59 20.24 -15.04 -0.67
N ARG A 60 20.07 -13.71 -0.69
CA ARG A 60 19.13 -12.97 0.17
C ARG A 60 17.69 -13.40 -0.07
N ARG A 61 17.31 -13.62 -1.34
CA ARG A 61 15.96 -14.09 -1.68
C ARG A 61 15.70 -15.51 -1.16
N ARG A 62 16.67 -16.41 -1.20
CA ARG A 62 16.56 -17.75 -0.58
C ARG A 62 16.41 -17.70 0.93
N ASP A 63 16.98 -16.68 1.57
CA ASP A 63 16.79 -16.41 3.01
C ASP A 63 15.41 -15.77 3.34
N GLY A 64 14.55 -15.64 2.34
CA GLY A 64 13.18 -15.13 2.49
C GLY A 64 13.01 -13.62 2.24
N GLU A 65 14.08 -12.85 2.00
CA GLU A 65 13.93 -11.40 1.80
C GLU A 65 12.98 -11.10 0.63
N PRO A 66 11.97 -10.23 0.81
CA PRO A 66 10.99 -9.92 -0.21
C PRO A 66 11.63 -9.43 -1.52
N LEU A 67 11.18 -9.97 -2.66
CA LEU A 67 11.67 -9.57 -3.97
C LEU A 67 11.59 -8.04 -4.16
N ALA A 68 10.53 -7.42 -3.67
CA ALA A 68 10.34 -5.98 -3.74
C ALA A 68 11.45 -5.18 -3.03
N TYR A 69 11.98 -5.68 -1.91
CA TYR A 69 13.10 -5.03 -1.23
C TYR A 69 14.42 -5.22 -1.97
N LEU A 70 14.59 -6.36 -2.63
CA LEU A 70 15.79 -6.65 -3.43
C LEU A 70 15.85 -5.82 -4.70
N THR A 71 14.69 -5.58 -5.33
CA THR A 71 14.58 -4.75 -6.54
C THR A 71 14.39 -3.27 -6.21
N GLY A 72 14.01 -2.94 -4.96
CA GLY A 72 13.82 -1.57 -4.49
C GLY A 72 12.45 -0.97 -4.84
N TYR A 73 11.54 -1.74 -5.43
CA TYR A 73 10.20 -1.24 -5.76
C TYR A 73 9.12 -2.34 -5.75
N ARG A 74 7.88 -1.90 -5.60
CA ARG A 74 6.66 -2.67 -5.84
C ARG A 74 5.77 -1.92 -6.81
N GLU A 75 5.19 -2.62 -7.77
CA GLU A 75 4.13 -2.05 -8.61
C GLU A 75 2.81 -2.07 -7.86
N PHE A 76 2.08 -0.95 -7.92
CA PHE A 76 0.77 -0.77 -7.33
C PHE A 76 -0.03 0.20 -8.20
N PHE A 77 -1.21 -0.20 -8.62
CA PHE A 77 -2.09 0.60 -9.49
C PHE A 77 -1.37 1.11 -10.76
N GLY A 78 -0.56 0.25 -11.39
CA GLY A 78 0.22 0.55 -12.59
C GLY A 78 1.40 1.50 -12.37
N ARG A 79 1.78 1.80 -11.13
CA ARG A 79 2.90 2.70 -10.79
C ARG A 79 3.94 1.98 -9.93
N ARG A 80 5.21 2.31 -10.11
CA ARG A 80 6.29 1.76 -9.29
C ARG A 80 6.48 2.61 -8.05
N PHE A 81 6.28 2.02 -6.87
CA PHE A 81 6.57 2.62 -5.56
C PHE A 81 7.88 2.08 -5.01
N ALA A 82 8.76 2.96 -4.59
CA ALA A 82 9.98 2.56 -3.88
C ALA A 82 9.59 1.96 -2.53
N VAL A 83 10.19 0.82 -2.20
CA VAL A 83 9.96 0.12 -0.94
C VAL A 83 11.26 -0.48 -0.43
N ASP A 84 11.41 -0.50 0.89
CA ASP A 84 12.47 -1.18 1.61
C ASP A 84 11.97 -1.58 3.02
N ARG A 85 12.86 -2.05 3.88
CA ARG A 85 12.54 -2.55 5.23
C ARG A 85 11.82 -1.56 6.16
N ARG A 86 11.65 -0.31 5.77
CA ARG A 86 10.94 0.72 6.54
C ARG A 86 9.43 0.65 6.40
N VAL A 87 8.92 -0.02 5.37
CA VAL A 87 7.49 -0.03 5.01
C VAL A 87 7.03 -1.44 4.64
N LEU A 88 5.76 -1.74 4.89
CA LEU A 88 5.10 -2.94 4.38
C LEU A 88 5.22 -2.99 2.85
N VAL A 89 5.50 -4.16 2.28
CA VAL A 89 5.40 -4.36 0.83
C VAL A 89 3.92 -4.25 0.42
N PRO A 90 3.54 -3.31 -0.44
CA PRO A 90 2.14 -3.16 -0.88
C PRO A 90 1.56 -4.48 -1.42
N ARG A 91 0.37 -4.83 -0.94
CA ARG A 91 -0.34 -6.05 -1.35
C ARG A 91 -1.27 -5.75 -2.51
N PRO A 92 -1.45 -6.68 -3.46
CA PRO A 92 -2.38 -6.48 -4.58
C PRO A 92 -3.82 -6.22 -4.11
N GLU A 93 -4.24 -6.86 -3.01
CA GLU A 93 -5.57 -6.73 -2.42
C GLU A 93 -5.90 -5.30 -2.00
N THR A 94 -4.88 -4.53 -1.61
CA THR A 94 -5.03 -3.11 -1.23
C THR A 94 -5.45 -2.23 -2.43
N GLU A 95 -5.24 -2.68 -3.69
CA GLU A 95 -5.76 -1.97 -4.86
C GLU A 95 -7.29 -1.91 -4.84
N GLY A 96 -7.95 -2.98 -4.37
CA GLY A 96 -9.40 -3.02 -4.19
C GLY A 96 -9.91 -1.99 -3.18
N LEU A 97 -9.11 -1.66 -2.14
CA LEU A 97 -9.46 -0.60 -1.20
C LEU A 97 -9.46 0.78 -1.87
N VAL A 98 -8.50 1.04 -2.74
CA VAL A 98 -8.45 2.29 -3.55
C VAL A 98 -9.64 2.35 -4.51
N GLU A 99 -9.96 1.25 -5.20
CA GLU A 99 -11.12 1.17 -6.10
C GLU A 99 -12.42 1.43 -5.34
N ALA A 100 -12.63 0.77 -4.20
CA ALA A 100 -13.79 0.96 -3.36
C ALA A 100 -13.92 2.42 -2.85
N ALA A 101 -12.80 3.08 -2.58
CA ALA A 101 -12.77 4.49 -2.21
C ALA A 101 -13.18 5.39 -3.37
N LEU A 102 -12.63 5.16 -4.56
CA LEU A 102 -12.94 5.95 -5.77
C LEU A 102 -14.41 5.82 -6.17
N GLU A 103 -15.02 4.65 -6.04
CA GLU A 103 -16.44 4.41 -6.34
C GLU A 103 -17.40 5.18 -5.41
N ARG A 104 -16.99 5.41 -4.16
CA ARG A 104 -17.81 6.07 -3.14
C ARG A 104 -17.60 7.57 -3.02
N LEU A 105 -16.52 8.06 -3.61
CA LEU A 105 -16.30 9.50 -3.72
C LEU A 105 -17.25 10.09 -4.76
N PRO A 106 -17.90 11.24 -4.51
CA PRO A 106 -18.71 11.90 -5.51
C PRO A 106 -17.94 12.10 -6.81
N LEU A 107 -18.63 11.96 -7.95
CA LEU A 107 -18.02 12.25 -9.25
C LEU A 107 -17.51 13.69 -9.25
N GLN A 108 -16.35 13.88 -9.86
CA GLN A 108 -15.83 15.22 -10.10
C GLN A 108 -16.86 16.02 -10.89
N GLN A 109 -17.36 17.10 -10.32
CA GLN A 109 -18.23 18.00 -11.09
C GLN A 109 -17.39 18.58 -12.23
N SER A 110 -17.77 18.25 -13.44
CA SER A 110 -17.11 18.79 -14.63
C SER A 110 -17.24 20.31 -14.60
N ALA A 111 -16.12 21.02 -14.69
CA ALA A 111 -16.07 22.47 -14.85
C ALA A 111 -16.82 22.99 -16.12
N ALA A 112 -17.47 22.08 -16.87
CA ALA A 112 -18.24 22.35 -18.07
C ALA A 112 -19.76 22.47 -17.85
N SER A 113 -20.28 22.27 -16.61
CA SER A 113 -21.68 22.56 -16.33
C SER A 113 -21.80 24.05 -16.08
N THR A 114 -22.41 24.75 -17.01
CA THR A 114 -22.81 26.17 -16.93
C THR A 114 -23.51 26.41 -15.57
N PRO A 115 -23.06 27.41 -14.78
CA PRO A 115 -23.71 27.71 -13.52
C PRO A 115 -25.11 28.25 -13.81
N VAL A 116 -26.13 27.47 -13.49
CA VAL A 116 -27.48 28.02 -13.30
C VAL A 116 -27.41 28.81 -11.99
N SER A 117 -27.17 30.11 -12.16
CA SER A 117 -27.41 31.18 -11.16
C SER A 117 -27.38 30.74 -9.69
N SER A 118 -26.18 30.59 -9.12
CA SER A 118 -25.96 30.78 -7.70
C SER A 118 -25.04 32.00 -7.50
N THR A 119 -25.37 32.84 -6.57
CA THR A 119 -24.68 34.06 -6.19
C THR A 119 -23.17 33.82 -6.04
N ALA A 120 -22.37 34.69 -6.62
CA ALA A 120 -20.89 34.65 -6.58
C ALA A 120 -20.37 34.45 -5.14
N GLY A 121 -19.73 33.31 -4.86
CA GLY A 121 -19.05 33.10 -3.58
C GLY A 121 -18.70 31.69 -3.19
N ASP A 122 -19.43 30.66 -3.60
CA ASP A 122 -19.24 29.29 -3.11
C ASP A 122 -18.39 28.45 -4.08
N ILE A 123 -17.07 28.59 -4.00
CA ILE A 123 -16.15 27.53 -4.44
C ILE A 123 -16.30 26.43 -3.36
N GLU A 124 -17.03 25.36 -3.69
CA GLU A 124 -17.20 24.22 -2.79
C GLU A 124 -15.81 23.73 -2.37
N ALA A 125 -15.55 23.70 -1.06
CA ALA A 125 -14.23 23.33 -0.54
C ALA A 125 -13.87 21.91 -1.01
N PRO A 126 -12.62 21.64 -1.38
CA PRO A 126 -12.21 20.33 -1.88
C PRO A 126 -12.50 19.25 -0.85
N LEU A 127 -13.00 18.10 -1.31
CA LEU A 127 -13.26 16.95 -0.46
C LEU A 127 -11.96 16.47 0.19
N ARG A 128 -11.99 16.31 1.51
CA ARG A 128 -10.83 15.85 2.28
C ARG A 128 -10.88 14.34 2.44
N VAL A 129 -9.76 13.68 2.15
CA VAL A 129 -9.57 12.23 2.32
C VAL A 129 -8.35 12.01 3.20
N LEU A 130 -8.43 11.04 4.10
CA LEU A 130 -7.36 10.67 5.02
C LEU A 130 -6.95 9.22 4.80
N ASP A 131 -5.64 8.97 4.73
CA ASP A 131 -5.02 7.65 4.75
C ASP A 131 -4.33 7.44 6.12
N LEU A 132 -4.85 6.52 6.94
CA LEU A 132 -4.31 6.19 8.26
C LEU A 132 -3.36 4.99 8.16
N GLY A 133 -2.10 5.16 8.61
CA GLY A 133 -1.08 4.13 8.49
C GLY A 133 -0.58 4.00 7.05
N THR A 134 -0.18 5.11 6.44
CA THR A 134 0.07 5.22 4.98
C THR A 134 1.22 4.36 4.45
N GLY A 135 2.15 3.93 5.32
CA GLY A 135 3.29 3.10 4.92
C GLY A 135 4.15 3.76 3.84
N SER A 136 4.23 3.12 2.67
CA SER A 136 4.96 3.65 1.50
C SER A 136 4.19 4.74 0.72
N GLY A 137 2.99 5.12 1.19
CA GLY A 137 2.14 6.14 0.57
C GLY A 137 1.28 5.64 -0.58
N VAL A 138 1.17 4.33 -0.81
CA VAL A 138 0.53 3.78 -2.01
C VAL A 138 -0.92 4.22 -2.17
N MET A 139 -1.72 4.23 -1.09
CA MET A 139 -3.12 4.64 -1.16
C MET A 139 -3.26 6.15 -1.33
N ALA A 140 -2.65 6.94 -0.43
CA ALA A 140 -2.73 8.40 -0.48
C ALA A 140 -2.26 8.97 -1.82
N ILE A 141 -1.09 8.48 -2.32
CA ILE A 141 -0.51 8.95 -3.57
C ILE A 141 -1.36 8.52 -4.77
N THR A 142 -1.88 7.27 -4.78
CA THR A 142 -2.73 6.79 -5.87
C THR A 142 -4.04 7.58 -5.93
N LEU A 143 -4.68 7.85 -4.79
CA LEU A 143 -5.87 8.69 -4.71
C LEU A 143 -5.58 10.11 -5.20
N ALA A 144 -4.48 10.73 -4.75
CA ALA A 144 -4.10 12.08 -5.19
C ALA A 144 -3.86 12.18 -6.71
N LEU A 145 -3.19 11.17 -7.29
CA LEU A 145 -2.91 11.13 -8.73
C LEU A 145 -4.15 10.83 -9.58
N THR A 146 -5.09 10.06 -9.05
CA THR A 146 -6.33 9.67 -9.76
C THR A 146 -7.40 10.75 -9.64
N ARG A 147 -7.46 11.45 -8.50
CA ARG A 147 -8.42 12.50 -8.17
C ARG A 147 -7.69 13.75 -7.63
N PRO A 148 -7.07 14.56 -8.51
CA PRO A 148 -6.29 15.74 -8.11
C PRO A 148 -7.15 16.87 -7.52
N ASP A 149 -8.47 16.76 -7.58
CA ASP A 149 -9.46 17.64 -6.94
C ASP A 149 -9.61 17.36 -5.43
N LEU A 150 -9.11 16.25 -4.92
CA LEU A 150 -9.16 15.88 -3.52
C LEU A 150 -8.05 16.59 -2.72
N ARG A 151 -8.32 16.86 -1.45
CA ARG A 151 -7.28 17.23 -0.49
C ARG A 151 -6.91 16.02 0.35
N LEU A 152 -5.74 15.46 0.07
CA LEU A 152 -5.23 14.28 0.75
C LEU A 152 -4.46 14.66 2.00
N SER A 153 -4.70 13.90 3.07
CA SER A 153 -3.89 13.86 4.27
C SER A 153 -3.48 12.40 4.52
N ALA A 154 -2.30 12.19 5.07
CA ALA A 154 -1.81 10.86 5.39
C ALA A 154 -1.07 10.86 6.73
N THR A 155 -1.27 9.81 7.52
CA THR A 155 -0.60 9.65 8.80
C THR A 155 0.18 8.34 8.86
N ASP A 156 1.23 8.30 9.67
CA ASP A 156 1.90 7.06 10.06
C ASP A 156 2.61 7.25 11.40
N ALA A 157 2.65 6.22 12.21
CA ALA A 157 3.40 6.23 13.47
C ALA A 157 4.91 6.25 13.22
N SER A 158 5.36 5.66 12.11
CA SER A 158 6.76 5.58 11.70
C SER A 158 7.20 6.79 10.90
N THR A 159 8.09 7.60 11.47
CA THR A 159 8.77 8.67 10.72
C THR A 159 9.48 8.15 9.46
N GLN A 160 10.04 6.93 9.52
CA GLN A 160 10.74 6.32 8.40
C GLN A 160 9.78 5.93 7.26
N ALA A 161 8.58 5.48 7.59
CA ALA A 161 7.52 5.23 6.61
C ALA A 161 7.12 6.54 5.91
N LEU A 162 6.91 7.63 6.67
CA LEU A 162 6.60 8.93 6.09
C LEU A 162 7.71 9.45 5.16
N VAL A 163 8.98 9.25 5.52
CA VAL A 163 10.10 9.60 4.61
C VAL A 163 10.03 8.81 3.30
N CYS A 164 9.70 7.52 3.37
CA CYS A 164 9.50 6.69 2.18
C CYS A 164 8.29 7.18 1.34
N ALA A 165 7.16 7.45 1.97
CA ALA A 165 5.95 7.95 1.32
C ALA A 165 6.17 9.31 0.63
N GLN A 166 6.81 10.25 1.31
CA GLN A 166 7.15 11.57 0.75
C GLN A 166 8.10 11.47 -0.44
N ALA A 167 9.10 10.58 -0.37
CA ALA A 167 10.00 10.31 -1.50
C ALA A 167 9.24 9.71 -2.70
N ASN A 168 8.29 8.81 -2.46
CA ASN A 168 7.40 8.26 -3.49
C ASN A 168 6.51 9.34 -4.11
N ALA A 169 5.90 10.20 -3.29
CA ALA A 169 5.06 11.31 -3.76
C ALA A 169 5.86 12.26 -4.67
N ALA A 170 7.06 12.65 -4.25
CA ALA A 170 7.95 13.50 -5.05
C ALA A 170 8.35 12.83 -6.37
N ARG A 171 8.76 11.55 -6.34
CA ARG A 171 9.18 10.78 -7.52
C ARG A 171 8.05 10.58 -8.53
N LEU A 172 6.82 10.42 -8.05
CA LEU A 172 5.62 10.23 -8.88
C LEU A 172 4.94 11.55 -9.26
N SER A 173 5.50 12.70 -8.81
CA SER A 173 4.92 14.02 -9.04
C SER A 173 3.47 14.12 -8.56
N ALA A 174 3.16 13.52 -7.41
CA ALA A 174 1.83 13.56 -6.84
C ALA A 174 1.44 15.00 -6.43
N PRO A 175 0.15 15.36 -6.50
CA PRO A 175 -0.36 16.58 -5.90
C PRO A 175 0.01 16.68 -4.41
N PRO A 176 -0.02 17.89 -3.81
CA PRO A 176 0.31 18.07 -2.40
C PRO A 176 -0.54 17.17 -1.48
N ILE A 177 0.14 16.50 -0.55
CA ILE A 177 -0.46 15.67 0.50
C ILE A 177 0.02 16.20 1.84
N ASP A 178 -0.90 16.37 2.79
CA ASP A 178 -0.57 16.79 4.16
C ASP A 178 -0.09 15.54 4.94
N TRP A 179 1.17 15.50 5.39
CA TRP A 179 1.78 14.37 6.10
C TRP A 179 1.88 14.64 7.59
N PHE A 180 1.39 13.69 8.44
CA PHE A 180 1.42 13.84 9.88
C PHE A 180 2.01 12.58 10.54
N GLN A 181 2.91 12.77 11.50
CA GLN A 181 3.50 11.67 12.26
C GLN A 181 2.76 11.49 13.58
N GLY A 182 2.35 10.27 13.87
CA GLY A 182 1.70 9.91 15.13
C GLY A 182 0.81 8.70 15.01
N ASP A 183 0.20 8.32 16.12
CA ASP A 183 -0.67 7.15 16.25
C ASP A 183 -2.10 7.49 15.83
N TRP A 184 -2.55 6.90 14.73
CA TRP A 184 -3.90 7.06 14.15
C TRP A 184 -4.40 8.50 14.16
N TRP A 185 -5.51 8.74 14.85
CA TRP A 185 -6.16 10.05 14.97
C TRP A 185 -5.35 11.08 15.77
N ALA A 186 -4.54 10.58 16.73
CA ALA A 186 -3.69 11.46 17.55
C ALA A 186 -2.58 12.14 16.72
N ALA A 187 -2.29 11.66 15.51
CA ALA A 187 -1.37 12.32 14.58
C ALA A 187 -1.93 13.65 14.05
N LEU A 188 -3.25 13.82 14.03
CA LEU A 188 -3.88 15.00 13.44
C LEU A 188 -3.78 16.23 14.36
N PRO A 189 -3.44 17.42 13.83
CA PRO A 189 -3.45 18.65 14.61
C PRO A 189 -4.85 18.95 15.21
N PRO A 190 -4.91 19.54 16.40
CA PRO A 190 -6.17 20.01 16.97
C PRO A 190 -6.92 20.92 16.01
N GLY A 191 -8.23 20.70 15.87
CA GLY A 191 -9.06 21.50 14.97
C GLY A 191 -8.98 21.09 13.50
N THR A 192 -8.33 19.96 13.17
CA THR A 192 -8.35 19.41 11.80
C THR A 192 -9.80 19.25 11.32
N PRO A 193 -10.19 19.81 10.18
CA PRO A 193 -11.54 19.66 9.65
C PRO A 193 -11.83 18.19 9.32
N ARG A 194 -13.10 17.80 9.45
CA ARG A 194 -13.57 16.45 9.17
C ARG A 194 -13.35 16.02 7.72
N PHE A 195 -13.28 14.72 7.51
CA PHE A 195 -13.00 14.07 6.23
C PHE A 195 -14.30 13.54 5.60
N ALA A 196 -14.39 13.62 4.28
CA ALA A 196 -15.43 12.94 3.50
C ALA A 196 -15.17 11.42 3.44
N MET A 197 -13.88 11.03 3.57
CA MET A 197 -13.49 9.63 3.55
C MET A 197 -12.22 9.41 4.34
N VAL A 198 -12.16 8.25 4.99
CA VAL A 198 -10.96 7.72 5.65
C VAL A 198 -10.71 6.32 5.14
N VAL A 199 -9.49 6.04 4.71
CA VAL A 199 -9.03 4.72 4.30
C VAL A 199 -7.89 4.25 5.20
N SER A 200 -7.79 2.95 5.45
CA SER A 200 -6.65 2.39 6.17
C SER A 200 -6.45 0.92 5.80
N ASN A 201 -5.19 0.52 5.66
CA ASN A 201 -4.76 -0.86 5.76
C ASN A 201 -3.96 -1.01 7.05
N PRO A 202 -4.63 -1.18 8.20
CA PRO A 202 -3.97 -1.29 9.50
C PRO A 202 -3.34 -2.67 9.67
N PRO A 203 -2.41 -2.88 10.61
CA PRO A 203 -2.00 -4.22 11.01
C PRO A 203 -3.22 -4.99 11.52
N TYR A 204 -3.33 -6.25 11.09
CA TYR A 204 -4.49 -7.09 11.39
C TYR A 204 -4.15 -8.53 11.78
N LEU A 205 -2.86 -8.87 11.92
CA LEU A 205 -2.45 -10.17 12.46
C LEU A 205 -2.44 -10.12 13.99
N ALA A 206 -2.82 -11.23 14.63
CA ALA A 206 -2.60 -11.40 16.07
C ALA A 206 -1.10 -11.52 16.37
N ASP A 207 -0.68 -11.17 17.60
CA ASP A 207 0.73 -11.23 17.97
C ASP A 207 1.33 -12.65 17.91
N ASP A 208 0.49 -13.68 18.01
CA ASP A 208 0.84 -15.10 17.91
C ASP A 208 0.38 -15.76 16.60
N ASP A 209 0.01 -14.97 15.59
CA ASP A 209 -0.47 -15.50 14.30
C ASP A 209 0.63 -16.35 13.63
N PRO A 210 0.31 -17.61 13.24
CA PRO A 210 1.28 -18.49 12.56
C PRO A 210 1.89 -17.90 11.29
N HIS A 211 1.19 -17.01 10.57
CA HIS A 211 1.71 -16.37 9.38
C HIS A 211 2.93 -15.48 9.66
N LEU A 212 3.09 -14.96 10.90
CA LEU A 212 4.29 -14.21 11.29
C LEU A 212 5.58 -15.04 11.23
N ALA A 213 5.47 -16.36 11.19
CA ALA A 213 6.61 -17.27 11.00
C ALA A 213 7.08 -17.35 9.54
N ASP A 214 6.32 -16.78 8.57
CA ASP A 214 6.75 -16.74 7.16
C ASP A 214 8.09 -16.00 7.04
N PRO A 215 9.09 -16.61 6.38
CA PRO A 215 10.38 -15.99 6.16
C PRO A 215 10.32 -14.61 5.53
N ALA A 216 9.36 -14.33 4.66
CA ALA A 216 9.22 -13.03 4.02
C ALA A 216 8.75 -11.95 5.03
N LEU A 217 7.81 -12.28 5.90
CA LEU A 217 7.27 -11.34 6.87
C LEU A 217 8.28 -10.94 7.96
N ARG A 218 9.29 -11.78 8.22
CA ARG A 218 10.38 -11.43 9.17
C ARG A 218 11.23 -10.24 8.72
N HIS A 219 11.20 -9.90 7.44
CA HIS A 219 11.92 -8.76 6.89
C HIS A 219 11.09 -7.48 6.88
N GLU A 220 9.78 -7.59 7.10
CA GLU A 220 8.85 -6.46 7.10
C GLU A 220 8.69 -5.85 8.51
N PRO A 221 8.30 -4.57 8.63
CA PRO A 221 8.11 -3.95 9.94
C PRO A 221 7.02 -4.66 10.75
N GLN A 222 7.34 -5.18 11.93
CA GLN A 222 6.38 -5.93 12.75
C GLN A 222 5.15 -5.11 13.12
N GLY A 223 5.30 -3.81 13.43
CA GLY A 223 4.18 -2.92 13.73
C GLY A 223 3.26 -2.63 12.54
N ALA A 224 3.64 -3.01 11.31
CA ALA A 224 2.77 -2.95 10.14
C ALA A 224 2.04 -4.28 9.86
N LEU A 225 2.34 -5.34 10.64
CA LEU A 225 1.77 -6.67 10.45
C LEU A 225 0.82 -7.05 11.59
N ALA A 226 1.27 -6.90 12.85
CA ALA A 226 0.57 -7.40 14.03
C ALA A 226 0.14 -6.26 14.96
N CYS A 227 -1.00 -6.47 15.62
CA CYS A 227 -1.56 -5.52 16.57
C CYS A 227 -2.37 -6.25 17.65
N GLY A 228 -1.70 -6.60 18.75
CA GLY A 228 -2.35 -7.19 19.92
C GLY A 228 -2.81 -8.64 19.75
N PRO A 229 -3.45 -9.19 20.77
CA PRO A 229 -3.77 -10.62 20.84
C PRO A 229 -4.89 -11.08 19.89
N GLN A 230 -5.69 -10.20 19.35
CA GLN A 230 -6.80 -10.57 18.45
C GLN A 230 -6.57 -10.11 17.00
N GLY A 231 -5.59 -9.23 16.75
CA GLY A 231 -5.38 -8.62 15.44
C GLY A 231 -6.52 -7.68 15.00
N LEU A 232 -7.33 -7.21 15.94
CA LEU A 232 -8.43 -6.27 15.72
C LEU A 232 -8.21 -4.92 16.40
N GLU A 233 -7.20 -4.81 17.23
CA GLU A 233 -6.99 -3.67 18.12
C GLU A 233 -6.78 -2.36 17.37
N ALA A 234 -6.07 -2.39 16.26
CA ALA A 234 -5.90 -1.23 15.40
C ALA A 234 -7.24 -0.80 14.76
N ILE A 235 -8.01 -1.76 14.26
CA ILE A 235 -9.34 -1.54 13.68
C ILE A 235 -10.30 -0.95 14.73
N GLU A 236 -10.25 -1.46 15.97
CA GLU A 236 -11.07 -0.95 17.08
C GLU A 236 -10.74 0.51 17.40
N GLN A 237 -9.44 0.85 17.50
CA GLN A 237 -9.00 2.22 17.74
C GLN A 237 -9.44 3.18 16.62
N ILE A 238 -9.33 2.75 15.38
CA ILE A 238 -9.75 3.55 14.22
C ILE A 238 -11.27 3.73 14.23
N ALA A 239 -12.03 2.66 14.38
CA ALA A 239 -13.49 2.71 14.35
C ALA A 239 -14.08 3.54 15.48
N ALA A 240 -13.56 3.43 16.71
CA ALA A 240 -14.08 4.11 17.90
C ALA A 240 -14.12 5.65 17.78
N GLN A 241 -13.26 6.24 16.98
CA GLN A 241 -13.18 7.69 16.82
C GLN A 241 -13.66 8.17 15.43
N ALA A 242 -14.07 7.25 14.55
CA ALA A 242 -14.41 7.58 13.16
C ALA A 242 -15.48 8.67 13.04
N LEU A 243 -16.57 8.61 13.82
CA LEU A 243 -17.65 9.60 13.76
C LEU A 243 -17.20 11.01 14.14
N ALA A 244 -16.20 11.14 15.02
CA ALA A 244 -15.67 12.45 15.39
C ALA A 244 -14.90 13.12 14.23
N HIS A 245 -14.35 12.34 13.34
CA HIS A 245 -13.46 12.79 12.26
C HIS A 245 -14.11 12.74 10.87
N LEU A 246 -15.19 12.01 10.69
CA LEU A 246 -15.93 11.95 9.43
C LEU A 246 -17.00 13.06 9.36
N LEU A 247 -17.22 13.56 8.17
CA LEU A 247 -18.41 14.36 7.84
C LEU A 247 -19.66 13.46 7.91
N PRO A 248 -20.87 14.00 8.25
CA PRO A 248 -22.12 13.28 7.99
C PRO A 248 -22.16 12.79 6.53
N GLY A 249 -22.52 11.54 6.33
CA GLY A 249 -22.45 10.89 5.02
C GLY A 249 -21.06 10.44 4.56
N GLY A 250 -20.00 10.72 5.31
CA GLY A 250 -18.63 10.30 5.00
C GLY A 250 -18.38 8.80 5.27
N TRP A 251 -17.34 8.25 4.67
CA TRP A 251 -17.05 6.82 4.69
C TRP A 251 -15.76 6.48 5.43
N LEU A 252 -15.77 5.39 6.18
CA LEU A 252 -14.59 4.68 6.68
C LEU A 252 -14.43 3.36 5.91
N LEU A 253 -13.26 3.12 5.33
CA LEU A 253 -12.92 1.88 4.63
C LEU A 253 -11.66 1.27 5.27
N LEU A 254 -11.73 -0.02 5.64
CA LEU A 254 -10.65 -0.74 6.33
C LEU A 254 -10.34 -2.05 5.63
N GLU A 255 -9.08 -2.29 5.29
CA GLU A 255 -8.60 -3.63 4.93
C GLU A 255 -8.45 -4.48 6.18
N HIS A 256 -8.65 -5.79 6.06
CA HIS A 256 -8.51 -6.76 7.16
C HIS A 256 -8.22 -8.17 6.64
N GLY A 257 -7.89 -9.09 7.53
CA GLY A 257 -7.73 -10.51 7.21
C GLY A 257 -9.03 -11.15 6.73
N CYS A 258 -8.93 -12.14 5.84
CA CYS A 258 -10.10 -12.74 5.18
C CYS A 258 -11.12 -13.38 6.13
N GLU A 259 -10.70 -13.78 7.32
CA GLU A 259 -11.59 -14.36 8.34
C GLU A 259 -12.19 -13.32 9.31
N GLN A 260 -11.75 -12.05 9.22
CA GLN A 260 -12.12 -10.99 10.17
C GLN A 260 -13.37 -10.20 9.76
N GLY A 261 -13.92 -10.39 8.55
CA GLY A 261 -15.00 -9.56 8.01
C GLY A 261 -16.21 -9.40 8.93
N LEU A 262 -16.69 -10.49 9.55
CA LEU A 262 -17.81 -10.44 10.50
C LEU A 262 -17.45 -9.63 11.76
N ALA A 263 -16.28 -9.85 12.32
CA ALA A 263 -15.82 -9.14 13.52
C ALA A 263 -15.65 -7.64 13.25
N VAL A 264 -15.06 -7.27 12.10
CA VAL A 264 -14.87 -5.88 11.71
C VAL A 264 -16.22 -5.18 11.51
N ARG A 265 -17.19 -5.81 10.79
CA ARG A 265 -18.55 -5.24 10.68
C ARG A 265 -19.17 -4.96 12.04
N HIS A 266 -19.04 -5.89 13.02
CA HIS A 266 -19.54 -5.67 14.37
C HIS A 266 -18.89 -4.43 15.02
N ARG A 267 -17.57 -4.22 14.87
CA ARG A 267 -16.88 -3.05 15.43
C ARG A 267 -17.37 -1.76 14.78
N LEU A 268 -17.61 -1.76 13.46
CA LEU A 268 -18.12 -0.59 12.74
C LEU A 268 -19.55 -0.23 13.18
N VAL A 269 -20.43 -1.23 13.34
CA VAL A 269 -21.79 -1.01 13.86
C VAL A 269 -21.76 -0.50 15.31
N GLN A 270 -20.94 -1.10 16.18
CA GLN A 270 -20.77 -0.65 17.56
C GLN A 270 -20.24 0.78 17.66
N ALA A 271 -19.40 1.21 16.71
CA ALA A 271 -18.91 2.57 16.60
C ALA A 271 -19.98 3.57 16.09
N GLY A 272 -21.18 3.09 15.73
CA GLY A 272 -22.30 3.93 15.29
C GLY A 272 -22.32 4.21 13.79
N LEU A 273 -21.53 3.49 12.99
CA LEU A 273 -21.56 3.62 11.54
C LEU A 273 -22.77 2.86 10.96
N SER A 274 -23.35 3.39 9.91
CA SER A 274 -24.46 2.83 9.13
C SER A 274 -23.94 2.24 7.80
N GLU A 275 -24.84 1.62 7.02
CA GLU A 275 -24.53 1.03 5.71
C GLU A 275 -23.27 0.13 5.74
N VAL A 276 -23.08 -0.61 6.85
CA VAL A 276 -21.89 -1.44 7.07
C VAL A 276 -21.95 -2.68 6.20
N LEU A 277 -20.91 -2.90 5.40
CA LEU A 277 -20.76 -4.09 4.55
C LEU A 277 -19.30 -4.49 4.39
N THR A 278 -19.06 -5.69 3.87
CA THR A 278 -17.72 -6.17 3.50
C THR A 278 -17.69 -6.49 2.01
N LEU A 279 -16.61 -6.09 1.36
CA LEU A 279 -16.28 -6.41 -0.02
C LEU A 279 -15.25 -7.54 -0.04
N ALA A 280 -15.45 -8.48 -0.97
CA ALA A 280 -14.49 -9.53 -1.24
C ALA A 280 -13.43 -9.07 -2.26
N ASP A 281 -12.24 -9.66 -2.15
CA ASP A 281 -11.19 -9.53 -3.16
C ASP A 281 -11.50 -10.35 -4.43
N LEU A 282 -10.59 -10.32 -5.41
CA LEU A 282 -10.74 -11.06 -6.67
C LEU A 282 -10.77 -12.59 -6.51
N GLN A 283 -10.38 -13.11 -5.34
CA GLN A 283 -10.46 -14.52 -5.01
C GLN A 283 -11.78 -14.89 -4.30
N GLY A 284 -12.64 -13.89 -4.04
CA GLY A 284 -13.91 -14.08 -3.33
C GLY A 284 -13.76 -14.13 -1.80
N LEU A 285 -12.62 -13.70 -1.25
CA LEU A 285 -12.35 -13.66 0.19
C LEU A 285 -12.66 -12.27 0.74
N ASP A 286 -13.32 -12.21 1.90
CA ASP A 286 -13.58 -10.97 2.62
C ASP A 286 -12.27 -10.19 2.81
N ARG A 287 -12.24 -8.90 2.42
CA ARG A 287 -11.00 -8.12 2.47
C ARG A 287 -11.19 -6.69 2.95
N ILE A 288 -12.29 -6.04 2.62
CA ILE A 288 -12.49 -4.62 2.90
C ILE A 288 -13.84 -4.46 3.58
N SER A 289 -13.87 -4.02 4.83
CA SER A 289 -15.09 -3.61 5.50
C SER A 289 -15.21 -2.09 5.51
N LEU A 290 -16.41 -1.61 5.30
CA LEU A 290 -16.70 -0.20 5.24
C LEU A 290 -17.98 0.15 6.00
N GLY A 291 -18.09 1.41 6.42
CA GLY A 291 -19.26 1.95 7.06
C GLY A 291 -19.36 3.45 6.83
N ARG A 292 -20.58 3.97 6.90
CA ARG A 292 -20.91 5.36 6.62
C ARG A 292 -21.31 6.11 7.91
N HIS A 293 -20.84 7.33 8.07
CA HIS A 293 -21.35 8.20 9.12
C HIS A 293 -22.83 8.52 8.81
N PRO A 294 -23.77 8.29 9.74
CA PRO A 294 -25.18 8.60 9.55
C PRO A 294 -25.46 10.07 9.17
#